data_0daa807e82bbcb414ce17f01faa283fc
#
_entry.id   0daa807e82bbcb414ce17f01faa283fc
#
_cell.length_a   1.000
_cell.length_b   1.000
_cell.length_c   1.000
_cell.angle_alpha   90.00
_cell.angle_beta   90.00
_cell.angle_gamma   90.00
#
_symmetry.space_group_name_H-M   'P 1'
#
loop_
_entity.id
_entity.type
_entity.pdbx_description
1 polymer ?
#
loop_
_entity_poly.entity_id
_entity_poly.type
_entity_poly.pdbx_seq_one_letter_code
_entity_poly.pdbx_strand_id
1 'polypeptide(L)'
;MKKNYISVVTAKGREKIAKAAAEGEKVVFAWMAVGDGNGLTPEPDENSQALIHEVFRSPLNSVKIVSEQKNIIATEMIIPPEAGGFTIREGALYDEDGECLVVASLPVTCKPELSEGSGRFTVIGIWLSVDNVGAIELSID
;
A
#
# COMPACT_ATOMS: atom_id res chain seq x y z
N MET A 1 -2.58 -20.39 14.97
CA MET A 1 -3.63 -19.94 14.08
C MET A 1 -3.09 -18.93 13.08
N LYS A 2 -3.43 -19.13 11.84
CA LYS A 2 -2.94 -18.30 10.76
C LYS A 2 -3.82 -17.05 10.61
N LYS A 3 -3.22 -15.87 10.66
CA LYS A 3 -3.94 -14.64 10.35
C LYS A 3 -4.02 -14.47 8.84
N ASN A 4 -5.15 -14.00 8.39
CA ASN A 4 -5.31 -13.64 6.98
C ASN A 4 -5.00 -12.17 6.82
N TYR A 5 -3.97 -11.88 6.02
CA TYR A 5 -3.59 -10.51 5.70
C TYR A 5 -4.16 -10.21 4.33
N ILE A 6 -5.03 -9.22 4.27
CA ILE A 6 -5.76 -8.91 3.04
C ILE A 6 -5.60 -7.44 2.69
N SER A 7 -5.71 -7.16 1.40
CA SER A 7 -5.81 -5.80 0.90
C SER A 7 -7.19 -5.61 0.28
N VAL A 8 -7.71 -4.40 0.40
CA VAL A 8 -9.03 -4.04 -0.11
C VAL A 8 -8.90 -2.74 -0.88
N VAL A 9 -9.40 -2.74 -2.13
CA VAL A 9 -9.54 -1.50 -2.89
C VAL A 9 -10.73 -0.76 -2.30
N THR A 10 -10.51 0.49 -1.90
CA THR A 10 -11.57 1.28 -1.28
C THR A 10 -12.65 1.64 -2.29
N ALA A 11 -13.80 2.08 -1.81
CA ALA A 11 -14.86 2.57 -2.69
C ALA A 11 -14.35 3.70 -3.58
N LYS A 12 -13.56 4.63 -3.01
CA LYS A 12 -12.94 5.72 -3.77
C LYS A 12 -11.95 5.16 -4.79
N GLY A 13 -11.18 4.15 -4.43
CA GLY A 13 -10.24 3.50 -5.34
C GLY A 13 -10.94 2.85 -6.52
N ARG A 14 -12.03 2.11 -6.27
CA ARG A 14 -12.80 1.51 -7.36
C ARG A 14 -13.41 2.56 -8.27
N GLU A 15 -13.92 3.64 -7.70
CA GLU A 15 -14.50 4.74 -8.46
C GLU A 15 -13.46 5.36 -9.40
N LYS A 16 -12.27 5.64 -8.89
CA LYS A 16 -11.21 6.25 -9.69
C LYS A 16 -10.67 5.31 -10.76
N ILE A 17 -10.54 4.02 -10.44
CA ILE A 17 -10.07 3.02 -11.42
C ILE A 17 -11.10 2.86 -12.52
N ALA A 18 -12.38 2.77 -12.19
CA ALA A 18 -13.45 2.65 -13.18
C ALA A 18 -13.51 3.86 -14.09
N LYS A 19 -13.38 5.06 -13.52
CA LYS A 19 -13.39 6.30 -14.28
C LYS A 19 -12.19 6.35 -15.23
N ALA A 20 -11.01 6.01 -14.73
CA ALA A 20 -9.81 5.99 -15.57
C ALA A 20 -9.95 5.01 -16.73
N ALA A 21 -10.47 3.82 -16.45
CA ALA A 21 -10.70 2.82 -17.49
C ALA A 21 -11.67 3.32 -18.57
N ALA A 22 -12.74 4.00 -18.15
CA ALA A 22 -13.74 4.52 -19.08
C ALA A 22 -13.20 5.66 -19.93
N GLU A 23 -12.28 6.47 -19.38
CA GLU A 23 -11.76 7.66 -20.06
C GLU A 23 -10.43 7.41 -20.76
N GLY A 24 -9.90 6.20 -20.72
CA GLY A 24 -8.61 5.89 -21.32
C GLY A 24 -7.44 6.49 -20.55
N GLU A 25 -7.64 6.77 -19.28
CA GLU A 25 -6.61 7.32 -18.41
C GLU A 25 -6.08 6.25 -17.47
N LYS A 26 -5.08 6.60 -16.66
CA LYS A 26 -4.48 5.66 -15.70
C LYS A 26 -4.46 6.26 -14.31
N VAL A 27 -4.71 5.40 -13.31
CA VAL A 27 -4.58 5.76 -11.90
C VAL A 27 -3.12 5.58 -11.51
N VAL A 28 -2.56 6.57 -10.82
CA VAL A 28 -1.19 6.51 -10.33
C VAL A 28 -1.21 6.27 -8.83
N PHE A 29 -0.63 5.14 -8.39
CA PHE A 29 -0.37 4.92 -6.98
C PHE A 29 0.91 5.68 -6.65
N ALA A 30 0.77 6.83 -6.00
CA ALA A 30 1.89 7.73 -5.77
C ALA A 30 2.62 7.44 -4.46
N TRP A 31 1.88 7.08 -3.41
CA TRP A 31 2.42 6.94 -2.07
C TRP A 31 1.95 5.66 -1.42
N MET A 32 2.85 5.05 -0.64
CA MET A 32 2.46 4.01 0.31
C MET A 32 2.68 4.56 1.71
N ALA A 33 1.71 4.32 2.59
CA ALA A 33 1.83 4.66 3.99
C ALA A 33 1.69 3.38 4.81
N VAL A 34 2.35 3.34 5.95
CA VAL A 34 2.19 2.24 6.91
C VAL A 34 1.83 2.83 8.25
N GLY A 35 1.15 2.03 9.07
CA GLY A 35 0.67 2.46 10.36
C GLY A 35 0.72 1.34 11.38
N ASP A 36 0.53 1.71 12.64
CA ASP A 36 0.57 0.74 13.74
C ASP A 36 -0.81 0.29 14.22
N GLY A 37 -1.88 0.82 13.61
CA GLY A 37 -3.24 0.43 13.95
C GLY A 37 -3.62 0.77 15.38
N ASN A 38 -2.90 1.67 16.02
CA ASN A 38 -3.08 2.01 17.45
C ASN A 38 -2.96 0.75 18.33
N GLY A 39 -2.03 -0.14 17.97
CA GLY A 39 -1.74 -1.34 18.75
C GLY A 39 -2.48 -2.59 18.34
N LEU A 40 -3.34 -2.49 17.32
CA LEU A 40 -4.10 -3.63 16.82
C LEU A 40 -3.94 -3.76 15.32
N THR A 41 -4.07 -4.99 14.82
CA THR A 41 -4.11 -5.22 13.38
C THR A 41 -5.55 -4.95 12.92
N PRO A 42 -5.77 -3.91 12.11
CA PRO A 42 -7.11 -3.56 11.71
C PRO A 42 -7.64 -4.51 10.64
N GLU A 43 -8.96 -4.54 10.53
CA GLU A 43 -9.62 -5.23 9.43
C GLU A 43 -9.83 -4.21 8.31
N PRO A 44 -9.28 -4.45 7.10
CA PRO A 44 -9.44 -3.48 6.02
C PRO A 44 -10.90 -3.29 5.64
N ASP A 45 -11.28 -2.03 5.43
CA ASP A 45 -12.65 -1.65 5.13
C ASP A 45 -12.66 -0.81 3.85
N GLU A 46 -13.53 -1.16 2.91
CA GLU A 46 -13.64 -0.43 1.65
C GLU A 46 -14.06 1.02 1.80
N ASN A 47 -14.63 1.37 2.94
CA ASN A 47 -15.02 2.75 3.21
C ASN A 47 -13.95 3.56 3.93
N SER A 48 -12.78 2.96 4.14
CA SER A 48 -11.66 3.65 4.80
C SER A 48 -11.15 4.80 3.94
N GLN A 49 -10.83 5.90 4.59
CA GLN A 49 -10.28 7.08 3.93
C GLN A 49 -8.83 7.32 4.31
N ALA A 50 -8.31 6.56 5.26
CA ALA A 50 -6.95 6.68 5.74
C ALA A 50 -6.64 5.49 6.65
N LEU A 51 -5.37 5.38 7.03
CA LEU A 51 -4.96 4.41 8.05
C LEU A 51 -5.50 4.83 9.42
N ILE A 52 -5.58 3.88 10.34
CA ILE A 52 -5.99 4.17 11.71
C ILE A 52 -4.95 5.06 12.38
N HIS A 53 -3.66 4.74 12.20
CA HIS A 53 -2.60 5.57 12.74
C HIS A 53 -1.34 5.45 11.87
N GLU A 54 -1.19 6.39 10.95
CA GLU A 54 -0.04 6.42 10.04
C GLU A 54 1.24 6.79 10.80
N VAL A 55 2.31 6.04 10.55
CA VAL A 55 3.61 6.29 11.19
C VAL A 55 4.72 6.58 10.19
N PHE A 56 4.54 6.20 8.92
CA PHE A 56 5.54 6.46 7.89
C PHE A 56 4.89 6.46 6.52
N ARG A 57 5.40 7.29 5.62
CA ARG A 57 4.89 7.41 4.25
C ARG A 57 6.06 7.69 3.31
N SER A 58 6.01 7.12 2.12
CA SER A 58 7.05 7.32 1.12
C SER A 58 6.47 7.10 -0.27
N PRO A 59 7.07 7.67 -1.31
CA PRO A 59 6.72 7.30 -2.68
C PRO A 59 6.95 5.81 -2.89
N LEU A 60 6.18 5.23 -3.80
CA LEU A 60 6.34 3.82 -4.13
C LEU A 60 7.64 3.57 -4.88
N ASN A 61 8.28 2.45 -4.59
CA ASN A 61 9.47 2.02 -5.28
C ASN A 61 9.12 1.32 -6.59
N SER A 62 8.04 0.53 -6.60
CA SER A 62 7.59 -0.13 -7.82
C SER A 62 6.10 -0.43 -7.79
N VAL A 63 5.50 -0.46 -8.98
CA VAL A 63 4.12 -0.89 -9.22
C VAL A 63 4.17 -1.76 -10.46
N LYS A 64 3.83 -3.04 -10.34
CA LYS A 64 3.93 -3.95 -11.46
C LYS A 64 2.80 -4.97 -11.47
N ILE A 65 2.54 -5.54 -12.64
CA ILE A 65 1.55 -6.60 -12.80
C ILE A 65 2.18 -7.93 -12.40
N VAL A 66 1.53 -8.64 -11.47
CA VAL A 66 1.93 -10.00 -11.10
C VAL A 66 1.23 -11.01 -12.00
N SER A 67 -0.06 -10.77 -12.27
CA SER A 67 -0.85 -11.66 -13.12
C SER A 67 -1.92 -10.84 -13.83
N GLU A 68 -1.81 -10.75 -15.17
CA GLU A 68 -2.83 -10.08 -15.96
C GLU A 68 -4.14 -10.85 -15.95
N GLN A 69 -4.06 -12.17 -15.97
CA GLN A 69 -5.26 -13.02 -15.98
C GLN A 69 -6.08 -12.88 -14.72
N LYS A 70 -5.41 -12.66 -13.58
CA LYS A 70 -6.08 -12.53 -12.29
C LYS A 70 -6.20 -11.08 -11.84
N ASN A 71 -5.73 -10.15 -12.66
CA ASN A 71 -5.76 -8.72 -12.37
C ASN A 71 -5.09 -8.37 -11.03
N ILE A 72 -3.89 -8.93 -10.82
CA ILE A 72 -3.13 -8.72 -9.60
C ILE A 72 -1.98 -7.76 -9.84
N ILE A 73 -1.91 -6.73 -8.99
CA ILE A 73 -0.87 -5.71 -8.99
C ILE A 73 -0.05 -5.88 -7.72
N ALA A 74 1.27 -5.81 -7.83
CA ALA A 74 2.17 -5.77 -6.68
C ALA A 74 2.79 -4.38 -6.57
N THR A 75 2.76 -3.84 -5.36
CA THR A 75 3.38 -2.56 -5.06
C THR A 75 4.41 -2.74 -3.97
N GLU A 76 5.46 -1.93 -4.02
CA GLU A 76 6.54 -1.99 -3.02
C GLU A 76 6.97 -0.61 -2.57
N MET A 77 7.31 -0.51 -1.30
CA MET A 77 7.90 0.67 -0.70
C MET A 77 9.10 0.24 0.13
N ILE A 78 10.16 1.03 0.11
CA ILE A 78 11.34 0.79 0.91
C ILE A 78 11.36 1.75 2.08
N ILE A 79 11.56 1.20 3.29
CA ILE A 79 11.72 2.01 4.50
C ILE A 79 13.21 1.98 4.85
N PRO A 80 13.88 3.15 4.88
CA PRO A 80 15.31 3.19 5.17
C PRO A 80 15.60 2.87 6.64
N PRO A 81 16.84 2.48 6.96
CA PRO A 81 17.18 2.09 8.34
C PRO A 81 16.94 3.17 9.39
N GLU A 82 17.14 4.43 9.03
CA GLU A 82 17.01 5.55 9.97
C GLU A 82 15.56 5.88 10.30
N ALA A 83 14.60 5.40 9.51
CA ALA A 83 13.19 5.57 9.86
C ALA A 83 12.77 4.43 10.76
N GLY A 84 12.09 4.73 11.84
CA GLY A 84 11.69 3.65 12.72
C GLY A 84 11.29 4.11 14.09
N GLY A 85 11.31 3.15 15.01
CA GLY A 85 10.72 3.31 16.31
C GLY A 85 9.22 3.07 16.26
N PHE A 86 8.75 2.19 15.35
CA PHE A 86 7.32 1.91 15.23
C PHE A 86 7.08 0.44 14.85
N THR A 87 5.84 0.02 15.03
CA THR A 87 5.40 -1.32 14.67
C THR A 87 4.38 -1.21 13.55
N ILE A 88 4.58 -1.97 12.48
CA ILE A 88 3.72 -1.92 11.30
C ILE A 88 2.64 -2.98 11.43
N ARG A 89 1.38 -2.58 11.25
CA ARG A 89 0.22 -3.48 11.27
C ARG A 89 -0.76 -3.22 10.13
N GLU A 90 -0.62 -2.09 9.45
CA GLU A 90 -1.53 -1.67 8.39
C GLU A 90 -0.77 -0.94 7.31
N GLY A 91 -1.34 -0.90 6.10
CA GLY A 91 -0.76 -0.17 4.99
C GLY A 91 -1.84 0.40 4.11
N ALA A 92 -1.49 1.40 3.32
CA ALA A 92 -2.42 2.03 2.40
C ALA A 92 -1.68 2.57 1.18
N LEU A 93 -2.41 2.66 0.07
CA LEU A 93 -1.91 3.28 -1.14
C LEU A 93 -2.73 4.53 -1.42
N TYR A 94 -2.05 5.61 -1.74
CA TYR A 94 -2.65 6.91 -2.04
C TYR A 94 -2.28 7.33 -3.45
N ASP A 95 -3.18 8.05 -4.12
CA ASP A 95 -2.88 8.57 -5.44
C ASP A 95 -2.24 9.96 -5.35
N GLU A 96 -2.02 10.58 -6.51
CA GLU A 96 -1.40 11.90 -6.59
C GLU A 96 -2.22 12.99 -5.90
N ASP A 97 -3.52 12.80 -5.79
CA ASP A 97 -4.42 13.74 -5.14
C ASP A 97 -4.51 13.54 -3.64
N GLY A 98 -3.84 12.51 -3.11
CA GLY A 98 -3.88 12.20 -1.69
C GLY A 98 -5.08 11.38 -1.26
N GLU A 99 -5.82 10.81 -2.22
CA GLU A 99 -6.95 9.95 -1.91
C GLU A 99 -6.49 8.53 -1.58
N CYS A 100 -7.09 7.94 -0.56
CA CYS A 100 -6.77 6.57 -0.16
C CYS A 100 -7.48 5.60 -1.09
N LEU A 101 -6.72 4.87 -1.89
CA LEU A 101 -7.27 3.95 -2.88
C LEU A 101 -7.28 2.51 -2.45
N VAL A 102 -6.38 2.14 -1.54
CA VAL A 102 -6.22 0.75 -1.08
C VAL A 102 -5.85 0.78 0.39
N VAL A 103 -6.44 -0.11 1.18
CA VAL A 103 -6.03 -0.34 2.56
C VAL A 103 -5.74 -1.83 2.74
N ALA A 104 -4.82 -2.13 3.65
CA ALA A 104 -4.39 -3.51 3.86
C ALA A 104 -4.05 -3.75 5.32
N SER A 105 -4.29 -4.98 5.78
CA SER A 105 -3.68 -5.44 7.02
C SER A 105 -2.34 -6.07 6.66
N LEU A 106 -1.33 -5.85 7.49
CA LEU A 106 0.02 -6.34 7.26
C LEU A 106 0.49 -7.19 8.43
N PRO A 107 1.38 -8.16 8.18
CA PRO A 107 2.00 -8.90 9.28
C PRO A 107 2.67 -7.92 10.25
N VAL A 108 2.53 -8.20 11.54
CA VAL A 108 3.13 -7.34 12.56
C VAL A 108 4.64 -7.31 12.35
N THR A 109 5.17 -6.13 12.11
CA THR A 109 6.59 -5.94 11.82
C THR A 109 7.13 -4.82 12.69
N CYS A 110 8.06 -5.15 13.56
CA CYS A 110 8.72 -4.16 14.41
C CYS A 110 9.85 -3.52 13.60
N LYS A 111 9.79 -2.19 13.44
CA LYS A 111 10.80 -1.44 12.70
C LYS A 111 11.53 -0.51 13.66
N PRO A 112 12.68 -0.94 14.20
CA PRO A 112 13.46 -0.06 15.06
C PRO A 112 14.12 1.04 14.25
N GLU A 113 14.38 2.15 14.91
CA GLU A 113 15.24 3.16 14.34
C GLU A 113 16.67 2.69 14.53
N LEU A 114 17.39 2.51 13.43
CA LEU A 114 18.77 2.09 13.48
C LEU A 114 19.68 3.27 13.19
N SER A 115 20.65 3.47 14.08
CA SER A 115 21.66 4.47 13.86
C SER A 115 22.58 4.02 12.72
N GLU A 116 23.43 4.91 12.28
CA GLU A 116 24.31 4.71 11.17
C GLU A 116 25.04 3.36 11.19
N GLY A 117 25.29 2.83 10.01
CA GLY A 117 26.07 1.61 9.83
C GLY A 117 25.31 0.31 9.92
N SER A 118 24.03 0.34 10.25
CA SER A 118 23.24 -0.88 10.39
C SER A 118 22.64 -1.36 9.08
N GLY A 119 22.61 -0.54 8.07
CA GLY A 119 22.44 -0.89 6.68
C GLY A 119 21.27 -1.72 6.21
N ARG A 120 20.21 -1.89 6.99
CA ARG A 120 19.07 -2.71 6.54
C ARG A 120 17.90 -1.85 6.12
N PHE A 121 17.41 -2.15 4.90
CA PHE A 121 16.15 -1.60 4.42
C PHE A 121 15.05 -2.58 4.72
N THR A 122 13.86 -2.07 5.00
CA THR A 122 12.67 -2.89 5.14
C THR A 122 11.81 -2.67 3.91
N VAL A 123 11.46 -3.75 3.23
CA VAL A 123 10.60 -3.68 2.05
C VAL A 123 9.20 -4.07 2.45
N ILE A 124 8.25 -3.19 2.15
CA ILE A 124 6.83 -3.45 2.39
C ILE A 124 6.15 -3.63 1.05
N GLY A 125 5.47 -4.76 0.89
CA GLY A 125 4.71 -5.05 -0.32
C GLY A 125 3.23 -5.11 -0.04
N ILE A 126 2.43 -4.52 -0.92
CA ILE A 126 0.98 -4.68 -0.90
C ILE A 126 0.56 -5.18 -2.27
N TRP A 127 -0.06 -6.37 -2.29
CA TRP A 127 -0.61 -6.96 -3.51
C TRP A 127 -2.11 -6.73 -3.49
N LEU A 128 -2.67 -6.35 -4.62
CA LEU A 128 -4.09 -6.06 -4.72
C LEU A 128 -4.68 -6.60 -6.00
N SER A 129 -5.96 -6.90 -5.94
CA SER A 129 -6.75 -7.31 -7.08
C SER A 129 -7.56 -6.11 -7.53
N VAL A 130 -7.54 -5.83 -8.84
CA VAL A 130 -8.30 -4.72 -9.42
C VAL A 130 -9.16 -5.26 -10.56
N ASP A 131 -10.18 -4.51 -10.95
CA ASP A 131 -11.05 -4.93 -12.04
C ASP A 131 -10.38 -4.78 -13.40
N ASN A 132 -9.41 -3.87 -13.51
CA ASN A 132 -8.75 -3.59 -14.79
C ASN A 132 -7.32 -3.14 -14.55
N VAL A 133 -6.35 -4.06 -14.73
CA VAL A 133 -4.94 -3.73 -14.54
C VAL A 133 -4.45 -2.70 -15.57
N GLY A 134 -5.11 -2.62 -16.74
CA GLY A 134 -4.76 -1.64 -17.75
C GLY A 134 -5.00 -0.20 -17.34
N ALA A 135 -5.82 0.03 -16.31
CA ALA A 135 -6.11 1.36 -15.79
C ALA A 135 -5.11 1.82 -14.72
N ILE A 136 -4.08 1.02 -14.43
CA ILE A 136 -3.09 1.34 -13.42
C ILE A 136 -1.77 1.72 -14.10
N GLU A 137 -1.18 2.83 -13.70
CA GLU A 137 0.13 3.22 -14.18
C GLU A 137 1.20 2.37 -13.51
N LEU A 138 2.04 1.73 -14.32
CA LEU A 138 3.09 0.86 -13.80
C LEU A 138 4.38 1.65 -13.65
N SER A 139 5.15 1.31 -12.63
CA SER A 139 6.45 1.93 -12.37
C SER A 139 7.38 0.84 -11.85
N ILE A 140 8.50 0.65 -12.53
CA ILE A 140 9.49 -0.34 -12.16
C ILE A 140 10.84 0.36 -12.05
N ASP A 141 11.45 0.28 -10.89
CA ASP A 141 12.81 0.78 -10.67
C ASP A 141 13.80 -0.35 -10.56
#